data_41be1b565d53ba5fe57e5ab727d0b513
#
_entry.id   41be1b565d53ba5fe57e5ab727d0b513
#
_cell.length_a   1.000
_cell.length_b   1.000
_cell.length_c   1.000
_cell.angle_alpha   90.00
_cell.angle_beta   90.00
_cell.angle_gamma   90.00
#
_symmetry.space_group_name_H-M   'P 1'
#
loop_
_entity.id
_entity.type
_entity.pdbx_description
1 polymer ?
#
loop_
_entity_poly.entity_id
_entity_poly.type
_entity_poly.pdbx_seq_one_letter_code
_entity_poly.pdbx_strand_id
1 'polypeptide(L)'
;AMWIYTTSAVTNRHYGTTDATSAAFNEGANWVGVLFAAYNCFAALAAILIPFVSRRIGRRRTHLLNLSLGGAGLIAFLVIDDPQWLLLAMVGVGIAWASIISLPYAMLSGAVPPAKMGIYMGIFNFFIVIPQILAASVLGVLVRVLFGGQSIYALATGGVLMVLAGLATLRVDDHEDPQR
;
A
#
# COMPACT_ATOMS: atom_id res chain seq x y z
N ALA A 1 1.49 6.89 -3.08
CA ALA A 1 0.96 7.88 -2.13
C ALA A 1 1.69 7.79 -0.80
N MET A 2 1.67 6.64 -0.11
CA MET A 2 2.19 6.46 1.25
C MET A 2 3.61 7.04 1.43
N TRP A 3 4.58 6.61 0.70
CA TRP A 3 5.99 7.00 0.90
C TRP A 3 6.30 8.46 0.63
N ILE A 4 5.47 9.13 -0.16
CA ILE A 4 5.65 10.56 -0.51
C ILE A 4 4.93 11.45 0.49
N TYR A 5 3.74 11.05 0.94
CA TYR A 5 2.83 11.94 1.65
C TYR A 5 2.67 11.65 3.14
N THR A 6 3.15 10.49 3.67
CA THR A 6 2.94 10.15 5.08
C THR A 6 3.62 11.15 6.01
N THR A 7 4.85 11.56 5.72
CA THR A 7 5.55 12.52 6.58
C THR A 7 4.77 13.82 6.67
N SER A 8 4.43 14.45 5.53
CA SER A 8 3.70 15.71 5.55
C SER A 8 2.26 15.56 6.08
N ALA A 9 1.63 14.39 5.90
CA ALA A 9 0.30 14.13 6.47
C ALA A 9 0.35 14.07 7.99
N VAL A 10 1.30 13.33 8.55
CA VAL A 10 1.45 13.15 10.00
C VAL A 10 1.92 14.44 10.67
N THR A 11 2.95 15.10 10.14
CA THR A 11 3.47 16.36 10.74
C THR A 11 2.43 17.46 10.73
N ASN A 12 1.66 17.59 9.63
CA ASN A 12 0.61 18.59 9.55
C ASN A 12 -0.56 18.27 10.51
N ARG A 13 -1.10 17.05 10.45
CA ARG A 13 -2.32 16.69 11.19
C ARG A 13 -2.06 16.50 12.69
N HIS A 14 -1.00 15.78 13.07
CA HIS A 14 -0.78 15.36 14.45
C HIS A 14 0.21 16.25 15.20
N TYR A 15 1.09 16.94 14.49
CA TYR A 15 2.10 17.82 15.10
C TYR A 15 1.87 19.30 14.75
N GLY A 16 0.82 19.61 13.97
CA GLY A 16 0.36 20.97 13.68
C GLY A 16 1.35 21.84 12.92
N THR A 17 2.29 21.25 12.18
CA THR A 17 3.33 21.99 11.49
C THR A 17 3.62 21.50 10.08
N THR A 18 3.95 22.44 9.19
CA THR A 18 4.49 22.19 7.85
C THR A 18 5.92 22.70 7.71
N ASP A 19 6.45 23.36 8.74
CA ASP A 19 7.80 23.91 8.75
C ASP A 19 8.84 22.82 9.04
N ALA A 20 9.57 22.41 8.00
CA ALA A 20 10.60 21.37 8.07
C ALA A 20 11.78 21.71 9.01
N THR A 21 11.92 22.96 9.44
CA THR A 21 12.97 23.38 10.37
C THR A 21 12.54 23.32 11.84
N SER A 22 11.24 23.16 12.10
CA SER A 22 10.69 23.14 13.45
C SER A 22 11.00 21.84 14.22
N ALA A 23 11.12 21.92 15.53
CA ALA A 23 11.28 20.76 16.40
C ALA A 23 10.07 19.80 16.29
N ALA A 24 8.86 20.33 16.20
CA ALA A 24 7.64 19.55 16.05
C ALA A 24 7.61 18.75 14.72
N PHE A 25 8.13 19.32 13.63
CA PHE A 25 8.26 18.58 12.38
C PHE A 25 9.24 17.42 12.53
N ASN A 26 10.39 17.66 13.15
CA ASN A 26 11.39 16.62 13.35
C ASN A 26 10.86 15.48 14.24
N GLU A 27 10.07 15.79 15.27
CA GLU A 27 9.41 14.80 16.11
C GLU A 27 8.41 13.96 15.29
N GLY A 28 7.55 14.61 14.51
CA GLY A 28 6.60 13.92 13.64
C GLY A 28 7.28 13.08 12.56
N ALA A 29 8.36 13.55 11.97
CA ALA A 29 9.15 12.81 10.98
C ALA A 29 9.83 11.58 11.60
N ASN A 30 10.35 11.70 12.83
CA ASN A 30 10.90 10.56 13.58
C ASN A 30 9.82 9.52 13.87
N TRP A 31 8.61 9.97 14.25
CA TRP A 31 7.48 9.07 14.45
C TRP A 31 7.10 8.33 13.16
N VAL A 32 7.09 9.01 12.03
CA VAL A 32 6.89 8.35 10.71
C VAL A 32 7.96 7.31 10.44
N GLY A 33 9.20 7.54 10.84
CA GLY A 33 10.26 6.52 10.80
C GLY A 33 9.88 5.25 11.59
N VAL A 34 9.31 5.41 12.79
CA VAL A 34 8.79 4.29 13.60
C VAL A 34 7.63 3.59 12.90
N LEU A 35 6.68 4.34 12.34
CA LEU A 35 5.57 3.78 11.56
C LEU A 35 6.08 2.95 10.37
N PHE A 36 7.10 3.45 9.66
CA PHE A 36 7.70 2.72 8.54
C PHE A 36 8.48 1.47 8.98
N ALA A 37 9.14 1.50 10.11
CA ALA A 37 9.74 0.30 10.70
C ALA A 37 8.66 -0.73 11.08
N ALA A 38 7.57 -0.28 11.69
CA ALA A 38 6.45 -1.14 12.09
C ALA A 38 5.79 -1.82 10.89
N TYR A 39 5.43 -1.08 9.82
CA TYR A 39 4.82 -1.72 8.66
C TYR A 39 5.74 -2.72 7.97
N ASN A 40 7.05 -2.48 7.92
CA ASN A 40 8.01 -3.44 7.39
C ASN A 40 8.07 -4.73 8.25
N CYS A 41 8.01 -4.59 9.59
CA CYS A 41 7.92 -5.73 10.49
C CYS A 41 6.64 -6.54 10.23
N PHE A 42 5.48 -5.88 10.14
CA PHE A 42 4.22 -6.56 9.82
C PHE A 42 4.22 -7.16 8.41
N ALA A 43 4.87 -6.53 7.45
CA ALA A 43 5.03 -7.09 6.11
C ALA A 43 5.86 -8.38 6.12
N ALA A 44 6.94 -8.42 6.89
CA ALA A 44 7.76 -9.62 7.03
C ALA A 44 6.98 -10.77 7.67
N LEU A 45 6.20 -10.50 8.72
CA LEU A 45 5.32 -11.50 9.35
C LEU A 45 4.23 -11.98 8.39
N ALA A 46 3.60 -11.05 7.67
CA ALA A 46 2.57 -11.37 6.69
C ALA A 46 3.11 -12.22 5.53
N ALA A 47 4.35 -11.98 5.09
CA ALA A 47 4.98 -12.76 4.02
C ALA A 47 5.08 -14.26 4.37
N ILE A 48 5.22 -14.60 5.66
CA ILE A 48 5.20 -15.98 6.13
C ILE A 48 3.77 -16.56 6.11
N LEU A 49 2.76 -15.74 6.45
CA LEU A 49 1.37 -16.19 6.59
C LEU A 49 0.61 -16.25 5.25
N ILE A 50 0.90 -15.36 4.32
CA ILE A 50 0.21 -15.25 3.02
C ILE A 50 0.17 -16.58 2.26
N PRO A 51 1.25 -17.39 2.15
CA PRO A 51 1.20 -18.68 1.47
C PRO A 51 0.21 -19.66 2.10
N PHE A 52 0.07 -19.66 3.41
CA PHE A 52 -0.88 -20.54 4.11
C PHE A 52 -2.33 -20.11 3.88
N VAL A 53 -2.59 -18.80 3.93
CA VAL A 53 -3.93 -18.26 3.67
C VAL A 53 -4.31 -18.48 2.20
N SER A 54 -3.42 -18.21 1.26
CA SER A 54 -3.67 -18.33 -0.18
C SER A 54 -3.95 -19.76 -0.62
N ARG A 55 -3.36 -20.77 0.04
CA ARG A 55 -3.69 -22.17 -0.20
C ARG A 55 -5.10 -22.54 0.24
N ARG A 56 -5.68 -21.84 1.22
CA ARG A 56 -7.03 -22.14 1.75
C ARG A 56 -8.14 -21.42 1.01
N ILE A 57 -7.95 -20.14 0.71
CA ILE A 57 -9.01 -19.27 0.14
C ILE A 57 -8.73 -18.81 -1.29
N GLY A 58 -7.60 -19.25 -1.87
CA GLY A 58 -7.14 -18.83 -3.20
C GLY A 58 -6.36 -17.51 -3.20
N ARG A 59 -5.48 -17.34 -4.20
CA ARG A 59 -4.59 -16.18 -4.31
C ARG A 59 -5.36 -14.87 -4.50
N ARG A 60 -6.40 -14.87 -5.34
CA ARG A 60 -7.22 -13.69 -5.64
C ARG A 60 -7.94 -13.14 -4.42
N ARG A 61 -8.61 -14.00 -3.65
CA ARG A 61 -9.33 -13.61 -2.43
C ARG A 61 -8.37 -13.16 -1.35
N THR A 62 -7.23 -13.82 -1.19
CA THR A 62 -6.18 -13.42 -0.26
C THR A 62 -5.66 -12.02 -0.61
N HIS A 63 -5.42 -11.75 -1.91
CA HIS A 63 -4.95 -10.44 -2.34
C HIS A 63 -5.99 -9.34 -2.10
N LEU A 64 -7.26 -9.60 -2.44
CA LEU A 64 -8.36 -8.67 -2.12
C LEU A 64 -8.43 -8.36 -0.62
N LEU A 65 -8.40 -9.38 0.24
CA LEU A 65 -8.45 -9.20 1.69
C LEU A 65 -7.29 -8.32 2.18
N ASN A 66 -6.08 -8.66 1.75
CA ASN A 66 -4.87 -7.95 2.15
C ASN A 66 -4.87 -6.49 1.68
N LEU A 67 -5.27 -6.22 0.42
CA LEU A 67 -5.38 -4.86 -0.10
C LEU A 67 -6.48 -4.07 0.61
N SER A 68 -7.59 -4.72 0.98
CA SER A 68 -8.67 -4.08 1.74
C SER A 68 -8.21 -3.68 3.13
N LEU A 69 -7.42 -4.52 3.82
CA LEU A 69 -6.82 -4.20 5.11
C LEU A 69 -5.84 -3.03 5.00
N GLY A 70 -4.99 -3.01 3.97
CA GLY A 70 -4.07 -1.90 3.73
C GLY A 70 -4.78 -0.61 3.35
N GLY A 71 -5.82 -0.71 2.52
CA GLY A 71 -6.66 0.43 2.16
C GLY A 71 -7.37 1.03 3.37
N ALA A 72 -7.95 0.18 4.22
CA ALA A 72 -8.55 0.61 5.49
C ALA A 72 -7.51 1.26 6.40
N GLY A 73 -6.28 0.72 6.48
CA GLY A 73 -5.17 1.31 7.22
C GLY A 73 -4.85 2.73 6.74
N LEU A 74 -4.71 2.95 5.43
CA LEU A 74 -4.44 4.28 4.89
C LEU A 74 -5.61 5.26 5.10
N ILE A 75 -6.85 4.79 5.01
CA ILE A 75 -8.04 5.61 5.28
C ILE A 75 -8.14 5.97 6.76
N ALA A 76 -7.71 5.08 7.64
CA ALA A 76 -7.73 5.28 9.09
C ALA A 76 -6.91 6.50 9.55
N PHE A 77 -5.91 6.94 8.77
CA PHE A 77 -5.19 8.19 9.03
C PHE A 77 -6.10 9.42 9.09
N LEU A 78 -7.28 9.38 8.41
CA LEU A 78 -8.25 10.48 8.47
C LEU A 78 -8.97 10.59 9.82
N VAL A 79 -9.16 9.47 10.51
CA VAL A 79 -10.03 9.39 11.68
C VAL A 79 -9.28 9.16 13.00
N ILE A 80 -8.02 8.74 12.91
CA ILE A 80 -7.16 8.56 14.08
C ILE A 80 -6.57 9.92 14.46
N ASP A 81 -6.87 10.39 15.67
CA ASP A 81 -6.37 11.67 16.19
C ASP A 81 -5.07 11.51 16.99
N ASP A 82 -4.91 10.43 17.74
CA ASP A 82 -3.67 10.13 18.47
C ASP A 82 -2.66 9.42 17.56
N PRO A 83 -1.48 10.01 17.34
CA PRO A 83 -0.47 9.42 16.43
C PRO A 83 0.01 8.03 16.85
N GLN A 84 -0.11 7.64 18.12
CA GLN A 84 0.30 6.30 18.57
C GLN A 84 -0.57 5.19 17.97
N TRP A 85 -1.87 5.43 17.80
CA TRP A 85 -2.78 4.47 17.17
C TRP A 85 -2.57 4.28 15.67
N LEU A 86 -1.78 5.13 15.02
CA LEU A 86 -1.35 4.91 13.65
C LEU A 86 -0.53 3.62 13.48
N LEU A 87 0.09 3.10 14.55
CA LEU A 87 0.73 1.79 14.53
C LEU A 87 -0.24 0.67 14.16
N LEU A 88 -1.50 0.76 14.61
CA LEU A 88 -2.53 -0.23 14.24
C LEU A 88 -2.87 -0.14 12.75
N ALA A 89 -2.93 1.06 12.20
CA ALA A 89 -3.12 1.26 10.76
C ALA A 89 -1.99 0.61 9.95
N MET A 90 -0.75 0.66 10.44
CA MET A 90 0.42 0.07 9.80
C MET A 90 0.40 -1.46 9.74
N VAL A 91 -0.37 -2.15 10.58
CA VAL A 91 -0.61 -3.60 10.45
C VAL A 91 -1.22 -3.92 9.09
N GLY A 92 -2.33 -3.25 8.74
CA GLY A 92 -3.01 -3.45 7.46
C GLY A 92 -2.12 -3.06 6.28
N VAL A 93 -1.41 -1.95 6.39
CA VAL A 93 -0.47 -1.48 5.35
C VAL A 93 0.66 -2.48 5.11
N GLY A 94 1.24 -3.05 6.18
CA GLY A 94 2.28 -4.07 6.08
C GLY A 94 1.80 -5.35 5.42
N ILE A 95 0.62 -5.84 5.81
CA ILE A 95 -0.02 -7.02 5.19
C ILE A 95 -0.24 -6.79 3.69
N ALA A 96 -0.77 -5.62 3.32
CA ALA A 96 -1.00 -5.27 1.93
C ALA A 96 0.31 -5.19 1.14
N TRP A 97 1.35 -4.59 1.72
CA TRP A 97 2.65 -4.49 1.07
C TRP A 97 3.25 -5.86 0.75
N ALA A 98 3.27 -6.78 1.73
CA ALA A 98 3.72 -8.16 1.51
C ALA A 98 2.92 -8.85 0.38
N SER A 99 1.61 -8.62 0.33
CA SER A 99 0.73 -9.15 -0.72
C SER A 99 1.02 -8.56 -2.10
N ILE A 100 1.28 -7.26 -2.20
CA ILE A 100 1.61 -6.55 -3.45
C ILE A 100 2.90 -7.08 -4.08
N ILE A 101 3.91 -7.36 -3.27
CA ILE A 101 5.18 -7.86 -3.78
C ILE A 101 5.24 -9.38 -3.98
N SER A 102 4.22 -10.14 -3.58
CA SER A 102 4.23 -11.61 -3.67
C SER A 102 3.15 -12.18 -4.58
N LEU A 103 1.87 -11.89 -4.34
CA LEU A 103 0.77 -12.57 -4.99
C LEU A 103 0.62 -12.27 -6.49
N PRO A 104 0.77 -11.02 -6.98
CA PRO A 104 0.71 -10.75 -8.43
C PRO A 104 1.81 -11.47 -9.20
N TYR A 105 3.03 -11.51 -8.64
CA TYR A 105 4.14 -12.26 -9.24
C TYR A 105 3.89 -13.77 -9.24
N ALA A 106 3.30 -14.31 -8.17
CA ALA A 106 2.94 -15.72 -8.09
C ALA A 106 1.84 -16.08 -9.10
N MET A 107 0.82 -15.23 -9.29
CA MET A 107 -0.21 -15.43 -10.31
C MET A 107 0.38 -15.36 -11.72
N LEU A 108 1.25 -14.39 -12.00
CA LEU A 108 1.91 -14.27 -13.30
C LEU A 108 2.80 -15.48 -13.61
N SER A 109 3.60 -15.93 -12.63
CA SER A 109 4.51 -17.07 -12.83
C SER A 109 3.77 -18.38 -13.13
N GLY A 110 2.57 -18.56 -12.61
CA GLY A 110 1.72 -19.71 -12.91
C GLY A 110 1.07 -19.66 -14.31
N ALA A 111 0.97 -18.46 -14.92
CA ALA A 111 0.32 -18.25 -16.20
C ALA A 111 1.27 -18.23 -17.41
N VAL A 112 2.58 -18.16 -17.17
CA VAL A 112 3.61 -17.91 -18.22
C VAL A 112 4.53 -19.10 -18.38
N PRO A 113 4.86 -19.52 -19.66
CA PRO A 113 5.84 -20.57 -19.90
C PRO A 113 7.23 -20.19 -19.34
N PRO A 114 7.95 -21.15 -18.69
CA PRO A 114 9.25 -20.88 -18.06
C PRO A 114 10.28 -20.24 -19.00
N ALA A 115 10.29 -20.63 -20.28
CA ALA A 115 11.21 -20.11 -21.29
C ALA A 115 11.03 -18.62 -21.61
N LYS A 116 9.87 -18.03 -21.30
CA LYS A 116 9.54 -16.62 -21.56
C LYS A 116 9.38 -15.80 -20.28
N MET A 117 9.64 -16.38 -19.12
CA MET A 117 9.42 -15.77 -17.81
C MET A 117 10.08 -14.39 -17.69
N GLY A 118 11.35 -14.25 -18.11
CA GLY A 118 12.08 -12.99 -18.02
C GLY A 118 11.42 -11.83 -18.77
N ILE A 119 10.93 -12.11 -19.99
CA ILE A 119 10.25 -11.09 -20.83
C ILE A 119 8.95 -10.66 -20.18
N TYR A 120 8.12 -11.60 -19.72
CA TYR A 120 6.83 -11.26 -19.09
C TYR A 120 7.00 -10.55 -17.75
N MET A 121 8.00 -10.92 -16.93
CA MET A 121 8.33 -10.20 -15.72
C MET A 121 8.81 -8.77 -16.01
N GLY A 122 9.59 -8.57 -17.08
CA GLY A 122 9.98 -7.24 -17.56
C GLY A 122 8.77 -6.39 -17.95
N ILE A 123 7.88 -6.94 -18.78
CA ILE A 123 6.64 -6.26 -19.18
C ILE A 123 5.77 -5.93 -17.95
N PHE A 124 5.61 -6.87 -17.02
CA PHE A 124 4.84 -6.66 -15.80
C PHE A 124 5.41 -5.50 -14.96
N ASN A 125 6.73 -5.37 -14.87
CA ASN A 125 7.33 -4.25 -14.16
C ASN A 125 7.01 -2.89 -14.81
N PHE A 126 6.85 -2.79 -16.13
CA PHE A 126 6.36 -1.56 -16.78
C PHE A 126 4.98 -1.17 -16.30
N PHE A 127 4.07 -2.14 -16.12
CA PHE A 127 2.73 -1.90 -15.55
C PHE A 127 2.75 -1.48 -14.08
N ILE A 128 3.86 -1.68 -13.38
CA ILE A 128 4.05 -1.18 -12.02
C ILE A 128 4.68 0.21 -12.04
N VAL A 129 5.79 0.39 -12.78
CA VAL A 129 6.61 1.61 -12.74
C VAL A 129 5.92 2.79 -13.42
N ILE A 130 5.31 2.60 -14.60
CA ILE A 130 4.64 3.69 -15.31
C ILE A 130 3.50 4.30 -14.48
N PRO A 131 2.55 3.53 -13.91
CA PRO A 131 1.55 4.11 -13.03
C PRO A 131 2.12 4.76 -11.77
N GLN A 132 3.25 4.31 -11.24
CA GLN A 132 3.90 4.95 -10.09
C GLN A 132 4.42 6.35 -10.43
N ILE A 133 5.05 6.52 -11.60
CA ILE A 133 5.53 7.83 -12.07
C ILE A 133 4.35 8.76 -12.31
N LEU A 134 3.30 8.29 -12.99
CA LEU A 134 2.09 9.06 -13.23
C LEU A 134 1.40 9.43 -11.92
N ALA A 135 1.26 8.48 -10.99
CA ALA A 135 0.65 8.73 -9.70
C ALA A 135 1.42 9.77 -8.87
N ALA A 136 2.75 9.77 -8.91
CA ALA A 136 3.55 10.77 -8.21
C ALA A 136 3.26 12.19 -8.73
N SER A 137 3.14 12.35 -10.06
CA SER A 137 2.84 13.63 -10.70
C SER A 137 1.39 14.07 -10.49
N VAL A 138 0.44 13.17 -10.75
CA VAL A 138 -1.01 13.46 -10.65
C VAL A 138 -1.42 13.74 -9.21
N LEU A 139 -0.94 12.95 -8.23
CA LEU A 139 -1.25 13.18 -6.82
C LEU A 139 -0.73 14.52 -6.32
N GLY A 140 0.43 15.00 -6.82
CA GLY A 140 0.93 16.33 -6.51
C GLY A 140 -0.03 17.45 -6.92
N VAL A 141 -0.60 17.35 -8.12
CA VAL A 141 -1.62 18.28 -8.63
C VAL A 141 -2.91 18.16 -7.80
N LEU A 142 -3.39 16.95 -7.56
CA LEU A 142 -4.60 16.71 -6.77
C LEU A 142 -4.50 17.29 -5.35
N VAL A 143 -3.35 17.09 -4.69
CA VAL A 143 -3.11 17.63 -3.34
C VAL A 143 -3.19 19.16 -3.37
N ARG A 144 -2.61 19.82 -4.36
CA ARG A 144 -2.63 21.28 -4.46
C ARG A 144 -3.99 21.84 -4.83
N VAL A 145 -4.64 21.26 -5.84
CA VAL A 145 -5.85 21.84 -6.46
C VAL A 145 -7.13 21.40 -5.76
N LEU A 146 -7.25 20.09 -5.46
CA LEU A 146 -8.50 19.54 -4.90
C LEU A 146 -8.46 19.40 -3.38
N PHE A 147 -7.29 19.13 -2.81
CA PHE A 147 -7.18 18.85 -1.37
C PHE A 147 -6.64 20.03 -0.55
N GLY A 148 -6.54 21.23 -1.15
CA GLY A 148 -6.10 22.44 -0.45
C GLY A 148 -4.72 22.31 0.22
N GLY A 149 -3.81 21.49 -0.34
CA GLY A 149 -2.49 21.22 0.21
C GLY A 149 -2.45 20.13 1.30
N GLN A 150 -3.59 19.54 1.66
CA GLN A 150 -3.66 18.55 2.73
C GLN A 150 -3.28 17.15 2.24
N SER A 151 -2.07 16.71 2.57
CA SER A 151 -1.50 15.43 2.16
C SER A 151 -2.24 14.21 2.72
N ILE A 152 -3.02 14.36 3.80
CA ILE A 152 -3.80 13.29 4.40
C ILE A 152 -4.83 12.70 3.42
N TYR A 153 -5.43 13.53 2.56
CA TYR A 153 -6.38 13.07 1.55
C TYR A 153 -5.71 12.27 0.42
N ALA A 154 -4.41 12.48 0.17
CA ALA A 154 -3.67 11.64 -0.76
C ALA A 154 -3.51 10.20 -0.23
N LEU A 155 -3.32 10.04 1.09
CA LEU A 155 -3.28 8.72 1.73
C LEU A 155 -4.63 8.02 1.63
N ALA A 156 -5.71 8.72 1.97
CA ALA A 156 -7.06 8.17 1.89
C ALA A 156 -7.43 7.78 0.45
N THR A 157 -7.11 8.63 -0.54
CA THR A 157 -7.30 8.30 -1.96
C THR A 157 -6.51 7.04 -2.34
N GLY A 158 -5.25 6.93 -1.89
CA GLY A 158 -4.45 5.71 -2.06
C GLY A 158 -5.11 4.49 -1.44
N GLY A 159 -5.71 4.63 -0.27
CA GLY A 159 -6.45 3.58 0.42
C GLY A 159 -7.67 3.10 -0.37
N VAL A 160 -8.48 4.03 -0.87
CA VAL A 160 -9.65 3.71 -1.73
C VAL A 160 -9.21 2.99 -3.00
N LEU A 161 -8.16 3.49 -3.67
CA LEU A 161 -7.64 2.86 -4.89
C LEU A 161 -7.08 1.45 -4.61
N MET A 162 -6.51 1.20 -3.43
CA MET A 162 -6.08 -0.16 -3.03
C MET A 162 -7.27 -1.12 -2.91
N VAL A 163 -8.37 -0.70 -2.30
CA VAL A 163 -9.58 -1.53 -2.22
C VAL A 163 -10.13 -1.82 -3.61
N LEU A 164 -10.20 -0.82 -4.48
CA LEU A 164 -10.65 -0.98 -5.86
C LEU A 164 -9.73 -1.93 -6.65
N ALA A 165 -8.41 -1.82 -6.47
CA ALA A 165 -7.45 -2.74 -7.07
C ALA A 165 -7.65 -4.18 -6.58
N GLY A 166 -7.92 -4.37 -5.28
CA GLY A 166 -8.27 -5.66 -4.71
C GLY A 166 -9.52 -6.27 -5.35
N LEU A 167 -10.58 -5.47 -5.54
CA LEU A 167 -11.80 -5.91 -6.22
C LEU A 167 -11.53 -6.27 -7.68
N ALA A 168 -10.70 -5.49 -8.37
CA ALA A 168 -10.32 -5.78 -9.76
C ALA A 168 -9.56 -7.11 -9.89
N THR A 169 -8.80 -7.53 -8.87
CA THR A 169 -8.07 -8.81 -8.87
C THR A 169 -9.01 -10.01 -8.98
N LEU A 170 -10.27 -9.90 -8.54
CA LEU A 170 -11.25 -10.98 -8.68
C LEU A 170 -11.57 -11.35 -10.15
N ARG A 171 -11.27 -10.45 -11.10
CA ARG A 171 -11.44 -10.68 -12.54
C ARG A 171 -10.25 -11.36 -13.20
N VAL A 172 -9.15 -11.53 -12.46
CA VAL A 172 -7.95 -12.21 -12.99
C VAL A 172 -8.19 -13.71 -13.04
N ASP A 173 -7.85 -14.34 -14.15
CA ASP A 173 -7.81 -15.81 -14.25
C ASP A 173 -6.54 -16.35 -13.60
N ASP A 174 -6.71 -17.07 -12.49
CA ASP A 174 -5.62 -17.76 -11.80
C ASP A 174 -5.78 -19.26 -12.01
N HIS A 175 -4.92 -19.85 -12.86
CA HIS A 175 -4.99 -21.26 -13.25
C HIS A 175 -4.55 -22.22 -12.13
N GLU A 176 -3.83 -21.73 -11.13
CA GLU A 176 -3.36 -22.49 -9.98
C GLU A 176 -4.19 -22.23 -8.71
N ASP A 177 -5.38 -21.62 -8.84
CA ASP A 177 -6.26 -21.37 -7.71
C ASP A 177 -6.88 -22.70 -7.23
N PRO A 178 -6.64 -23.15 -5.97
CA PRO A 178 -7.17 -24.42 -5.43
C PRO A 178 -8.71 -24.53 -5.43
N GLN A 179 -9.41 -23.44 -5.72
CA GLN A 179 -10.88 -23.38 -5.72
C GLN A 179 -11.51 -23.43 -7.12
N ARG A 180 -10.73 -23.83 -8.14
CA ARG A 180 -11.23 -24.12 -9.48
C ARG A 180 -11.52 -25.59 -9.69
#